data_c93e3e40e861d1586ffea45bb6f09ea3
#
_entry.id   c93e3e40e861d1586ffea45bb6f09ea3
#
_cell.length_a   1.000
_cell.length_b   1.000
_cell.length_c   1.000
_cell.angle_alpha   90.00
_cell.angle_beta   90.00
_cell.angle_gamma   90.00
#
_symmetry.space_group_name_H-M   'P 1'
#
loop_
_entity.id
_entity.type
_entity.pdbx_description
1 polymer ?
#
loop_
_entity_poly.entity_id
_entity_poly.type
_entity_poly.pdbx_seq_one_letter_code
_entity_poly.pdbx_strand_id
1 'polypeptide(L)'
;MEHWALVILPHPPHPPHPPHPPHPPHPPHPLSPSSPEGAPSPPCSPSPSLGDRELMQDLIKLDLVDLVIAVALMAIAIALSAWEKLGLELNLAIATGRTILQLLVLGYVLDFIFALDDAWAVLAILTIMLTITAIVARNRISQKIPYVLPLVWGAILISTALTLVYTNLLIIQPERWYEPRYVIPFAGMMLGNAMNAAAIAGERLVNTINTSRLEIETHLSLGATPQQAVTQYRKEAIRAALIPTLNQMMLVGMVALPGITTGQLLAGVKPLDAVSYEILIIFMVAVANLLTTVLVTKGLCRQFFNSAAQLVR
;
A
#
# COMPACT_ATOMS: atom_id res chain seq x y z
N MET A 1 -21.96 -8.53 22.41
CA MET A 1 -21.04 -9.43 21.66
C MET A 1 -19.64 -9.17 22.18
N GLU A 2 -19.42 -9.79 23.33
CA GLU A 2 -18.20 -9.78 24.12
C GLU A 2 -17.35 -10.99 23.73
N HIS A 3 -16.09 -10.95 24.06
CA HIS A 3 -15.07 -12.00 23.99
C HIS A 3 -14.22 -12.07 22.69
N TRP A 4 -13.22 -11.18 22.66
CA TRP A 4 -11.88 -11.53 22.18
C TRP A 4 -10.85 -10.76 23.04
N ALA A 5 -10.79 -11.11 24.33
CA ALA A 5 -9.65 -10.80 25.18
C ALA A 5 -8.81 -12.07 25.26
N LEU A 6 -7.82 -12.20 24.38
CA LEU A 6 -6.78 -13.22 24.53
C LEU A 6 -5.85 -12.75 25.66
N VAL A 7 -6.06 -13.31 26.83
CA VAL A 7 -5.20 -13.15 28.02
C VAL A 7 -3.83 -13.74 27.65
N ILE A 8 -2.84 -12.88 27.49
CA ILE A 8 -1.43 -13.27 27.48
C ILE A 8 -1.05 -13.53 28.94
N LEU A 9 -1.12 -14.79 29.35
CA LEU A 9 -0.52 -15.24 30.61
C LEU A 9 1.00 -15.18 30.48
N PRO A 10 1.73 -14.62 31.43
CA PRO A 10 3.18 -14.67 31.41
C PRO A 10 3.65 -16.13 31.61
N HIS A 11 4.46 -16.60 30.67
CA HIS A 11 5.12 -17.92 30.81
C HIS A 11 6.02 -17.94 32.06
N PRO A 12 6.03 -19.03 32.80
CA PRO A 12 6.96 -19.22 33.91
C PRO A 12 8.40 -19.22 33.37
N PRO A 13 9.37 -18.71 34.15
CA PRO A 13 10.77 -18.67 33.74
C PRO A 13 11.33 -20.06 33.48
N HIS A 14 12.00 -20.25 32.34
CA HIS A 14 12.68 -21.48 31.99
C HIS A 14 13.78 -21.80 33.03
N PRO A 15 13.99 -23.06 33.40
CA PRO A 15 15.11 -23.45 34.25
C PRO A 15 16.45 -23.19 33.52
N PRO A 16 17.52 -22.85 34.26
CA PRO A 16 18.81 -22.58 33.67
C PRO A 16 19.38 -23.81 32.93
N HIS A 17 19.89 -23.59 31.72
CA HIS A 17 20.53 -24.63 30.91
C HIS A 17 21.79 -25.16 31.62
N PRO A 18 22.07 -26.46 31.57
CA PRO A 18 23.32 -27.01 32.06
C PRO A 18 24.52 -26.47 31.26
N PRO A 19 25.69 -26.33 31.89
CA PRO A 19 26.89 -25.81 31.22
C PRO A 19 27.34 -26.74 30.08
N HIS A 20 27.69 -26.16 28.94
CA HIS A 20 28.19 -26.88 27.78
C HIS A 20 29.53 -27.56 28.11
N PRO A 21 29.78 -28.79 27.63
CA PRO A 21 31.06 -29.46 27.78
C PRO A 21 32.18 -28.67 27.01
N PRO A 22 33.43 -28.69 27.49
CA PRO A 22 34.52 -27.96 26.84
C PRO A 22 34.81 -28.52 25.44
N HIS A 23 35.02 -27.62 24.50
CA HIS A 23 35.42 -27.97 23.13
C HIS A 23 36.77 -28.70 23.07
N PRO A 24 36.91 -29.70 22.21
CA PRO A 24 38.18 -30.35 22.00
C PRO A 24 39.20 -29.37 21.35
N PRO A 25 40.49 -29.51 21.65
CA PRO A 25 41.54 -28.62 21.12
C PRO A 25 41.63 -28.75 19.59
N HIS A 26 41.77 -27.61 18.91
CA HIS A 26 41.99 -27.55 17.46
C HIS A 26 43.35 -28.20 17.08
N PRO A 27 43.40 -28.91 15.95
CA PRO A 27 44.66 -29.41 15.44
C PRO A 27 45.56 -28.26 14.97
N PRO A 28 46.87 -28.39 15.03
CA PRO A 28 47.80 -27.32 14.64
C PRO A 28 47.73 -27.05 13.14
N HIS A 29 47.74 -25.76 12.78
CA HIS A 29 47.77 -25.31 11.39
C HIS A 29 49.11 -25.72 10.72
N PRO A 30 49.05 -26.22 9.48
CA PRO A 30 50.26 -26.43 8.71
C PRO A 30 50.91 -25.08 8.31
N LEU A 31 52.22 -25.02 8.42
CA LEU A 31 53.07 -23.88 8.06
C LEU A 31 52.86 -23.48 6.58
N SER A 32 52.67 -22.19 6.35
CA SER A 32 52.56 -21.58 5.01
C SER A 32 53.90 -21.70 4.27
N PRO A 33 53.94 -22.13 3.02
CA PRO A 33 55.08 -21.91 2.14
C PRO A 33 55.04 -20.49 1.57
N SER A 34 56.24 -19.90 1.50
CA SER A 34 56.58 -18.58 0.97
C SER A 34 55.99 -18.33 -0.43
N SER A 35 55.50 -17.12 -0.64
CA SER A 35 54.98 -16.58 -1.91
C SER A 35 56.06 -16.54 -2.99
N PRO A 36 55.68 -16.89 -4.24
CA PRO A 36 56.28 -16.30 -5.43
C PRO A 36 55.38 -15.25 -6.04
N GLU A 37 55.97 -14.18 -6.51
CA GLU A 37 55.40 -13.12 -7.33
C GLU A 37 54.61 -13.65 -8.52
N GLY A 38 53.46 -13.04 -8.76
CA GLY A 38 52.62 -13.31 -9.91
C GLY A 38 51.19 -13.59 -9.54
N ALA A 39 50.48 -12.64 -8.87
CA ALA A 39 49.05 -12.77 -8.65
C ALA A 39 48.29 -12.55 -9.97
N PRO A 40 47.56 -13.55 -10.49
CA PRO A 40 46.55 -13.28 -11.51
C PRO A 40 45.39 -12.49 -10.87
N SER A 41 44.94 -11.47 -11.59
CA SER A 41 43.75 -10.67 -11.28
C SER A 41 42.57 -11.57 -10.89
N PRO A 42 41.67 -11.11 -9.96
CA PRO A 42 40.52 -11.90 -9.56
C PRO A 42 39.69 -12.26 -10.78
N PRO A 43 39.16 -13.50 -10.87
CA PRO A 43 38.32 -13.89 -11.98
C PRO A 43 37.10 -12.99 -12.01
N CYS A 44 36.82 -12.39 -13.18
CA CYS A 44 35.56 -11.75 -13.47
C CYS A 44 34.41 -12.67 -13.00
N SER A 45 33.48 -12.11 -12.29
CA SER A 45 32.21 -12.77 -11.96
C SER A 45 31.70 -13.47 -13.22
N PRO A 46 31.35 -14.75 -13.16
CA PRO A 46 30.85 -15.45 -14.33
C PRO A 46 29.63 -14.69 -14.86
N SER A 47 29.70 -14.27 -16.12
CA SER A 47 28.53 -13.83 -16.86
C SER A 47 27.44 -14.91 -16.69
N PRO A 48 26.17 -14.54 -16.46
CA PRO A 48 25.10 -15.52 -16.27
C PRO A 48 25.13 -16.50 -17.44
N SER A 49 25.16 -17.79 -17.10
CA SER A 49 25.23 -18.87 -18.07
C SER A 49 24.01 -18.81 -18.99
N LEU A 50 24.12 -19.30 -20.23
CA LEU A 50 22.99 -19.42 -21.16
C LEU A 50 21.78 -20.12 -20.51
N GLY A 51 22.04 -21.08 -19.59
CA GLY A 51 20.99 -21.74 -18.81
C GLY A 51 20.23 -20.82 -17.85
N ASP A 52 20.89 -19.80 -17.28
CA ASP A 52 20.21 -18.81 -16.41
C ASP A 52 19.32 -17.85 -17.20
N ARG A 53 19.60 -17.66 -18.50
CA ARG A 53 18.75 -16.88 -19.42
C ARG A 53 17.55 -17.68 -19.92
N GLU A 54 17.68 -18.99 -20.07
CA GLU A 54 16.57 -19.86 -20.46
C GLU A 54 15.55 -20.06 -19.33
N LEU A 55 15.99 -20.11 -18.06
CA LEU A 55 15.11 -20.18 -16.89
C LEU A 55 14.26 -18.93 -16.69
N MET A 56 14.64 -17.78 -17.23
CA MET A 56 13.85 -16.54 -17.18
C MET A 56 12.83 -16.39 -18.32
N GLN A 57 12.72 -17.37 -19.23
CA GLN A 57 11.87 -17.26 -20.43
C GLN A 57 10.55 -18.04 -20.40
N ASP A 58 10.24 -18.76 -19.34
CA ASP A 58 9.03 -19.57 -19.25
C ASP A 58 7.82 -18.87 -18.59
N LEU A 59 7.72 -17.54 -18.69
CA LEU A 59 6.42 -16.90 -18.47
C LEU A 59 5.47 -17.34 -19.57
N ILE A 60 4.42 -18.08 -19.19
CA ILE A 60 3.33 -18.43 -20.11
C ILE A 60 2.77 -17.11 -20.67
N LYS A 61 3.00 -16.86 -21.96
CA LYS A 61 2.47 -15.68 -22.64
C LYS A 61 0.97 -15.90 -22.85
N LEU A 62 0.17 -15.06 -22.18
CA LEU A 62 -1.27 -15.07 -22.39
C LEU A 62 -1.58 -14.55 -23.80
N ASP A 63 -2.25 -15.34 -24.58
CA ASP A 63 -2.69 -14.97 -25.92
C ASP A 63 -4.02 -14.22 -25.85
N LEU A 64 -4.41 -13.61 -26.97
CA LEU A 64 -5.69 -12.89 -27.06
C LEU A 64 -6.88 -13.80 -26.71
N VAL A 65 -6.79 -15.09 -27.03
CA VAL A 65 -7.81 -16.10 -26.70
C VAL A 65 -7.94 -16.27 -25.18
N ASP A 66 -6.82 -16.34 -24.46
CA ASP A 66 -6.82 -16.45 -22.99
C ASP A 66 -7.47 -15.23 -22.34
N LEU A 67 -7.22 -14.05 -22.90
CA LEU A 67 -7.84 -12.81 -22.43
C LEU A 67 -9.36 -12.79 -22.67
N VAL A 68 -9.82 -13.31 -23.81
CA VAL A 68 -11.26 -13.47 -24.09
C VAL A 68 -11.92 -14.46 -23.12
N ILE A 69 -11.23 -15.56 -22.79
CA ILE A 69 -11.71 -16.53 -21.80
C ILE A 69 -11.77 -15.89 -20.40
N ALA A 70 -10.78 -15.05 -20.04
CA ALA A 70 -10.81 -14.31 -18.79
C ALA A 70 -12.00 -13.33 -18.71
N VAL A 71 -12.36 -12.68 -19.81
CA VAL A 71 -13.56 -11.82 -19.89
C VAL A 71 -14.86 -12.62 -19.73
N ALA A 72 -14.89 -13.88 -20.15
CA ALA A 72 -16.03 -14.76 -19.95
C ALA A 72 -16.35 -14.99 -18.46
N LEU A 73 -15.34 -14.97 -17.56
CA LEU A 73 -15.57 -15.02 -16.11
C LEU A 73 -16.38 -13.83 -15.62
N MET A 74 -16.14 -12.64 -16.17
CA MET A 74 -16.93 -11.45 -15.84
C MET A 74 -18.34 -11.52 -16.42
N ALA A 75 -18.52 -12.12 -17.59
CA ALA A 75 -19.86 -12.38 -18.14
C ALA A 75 -20.69 -13.31 -17.24
N ILE A 76 -20.06 -14.34 -16.64
CA ILE A 76 -20.70 -15.21 -15.64
C ILE A 76 -21.12 -14.41 -14.40
N ALA A 77 -20.26 -13.52 -13.89
CA ALA A 77 -20.57 -12.68 -12.74
C ALA A 77 -21.74 -11.72 -13.03
N ILE A 78 -21.79 -11.14 -14.23
CA ILE A 78 -22.89 -10.28 -14.68
C ILE A 78 -24.20 -11.08 -14.80
N ALA A 79 -24.13 -12.29 -15.38
CA ALA A 79 -25.30 -13.18 -15.50
C ALA A 79 -25.84 -13.59 -14.11
N LEU A 80 -24.96 -13.91 -13.16
CA LEU A 80 -25.34 -14.22 -11.79
C LEU A 80 -26.00 -13.01 -11.09
N SER A 81 -25.46 -11.80 -11.29
CA SER A 81 -26.07 -10.56 -10.77
C SER A 81 -27.48 -10.34 -11.31
N ALA A 82 -27.68 -10.60 -12.62
CA ALA A 82 -28.98 -10.52 -13.25
C ALA A 82 -29.94 -11.57 -12.71
N TRP A 83 -29.48 -12.81 -12.51
CA TRP A 83 -30.30 -13.88 -11.95
C TRP A 83 -30.76 -13.55 -10.54
N GLU A 84 -29.86 -13.11 -9.67
CA GLU A 84 -30.19 -12.70 -8.29
C GLU A 84 -30.86 -11.32 -8.21
N LYS A 85 -31.10 -10.65 -9.36
CA LYS A 85 -31.75 -9.31 -9.44
C LYS A 85 -31.08 -8.26 -8.54
N LEU A 86 -29.74 -8.28 -8.48
CA LEU A 86 -28.96 -7.35 -7.64
C LEU A 86 -28.95 -5.92 -8.20
N GLY A 87 -29.28 -5.71 -9.47
CA GLY A 87 -29.25 -4.41 -10.15
C GLY A 87 -27.83 -3.87 -10.36
N LEU A 88 -26.82 -4.76 -10.39
CA LEU A 88 -25.41 -4.40 -10.55
C LEU A 88 -24.86 -4.68 -11.95
N GLU A 89 -25.69 -5.22 -12.88
CA GLU A 89 -25.27 -5.71 -14.19
C GLU A 89 -24.56 -4.62 -15.00
N LEU A 90 -25.18 -3.45 -15.09
CA LEU A 90 -24.62 -2.33 -15.82
C LEU A 90 -23.33 -1.80 -15.18
N ASN A 91 -23.30 -1.74 -13.85
CA ASN A 91 -22.11 -1.29 -13.12
C ASN A 91 -20.93 -2.24 -13.33
N LEU A 92 -21.18 -3.56 -13.29
CA LEU A 92 -20.17 -4.58 -13.53
C LEU A 92 -19.67 -4.53 -14.99
N ALA A 93 -20.59 -4.39 -15.96
CA ALA A 93 -20.23 -4.30 -17.37
C ALA A 93 -19.37 -3.05 -17.65
N ILE A 94 -19.76 -1.89 -17.14
CA ILE A 94 -19.00 -0.64 -17.27
C ILE A 94 -17.64 -0.75 -16.56
N ALA A 95 -17.62 -1.33 -15.36
CA ALA A 95 -16.38 -1.54 -14.60
C ALA A 95 -15.40 -2.45 -15.38
N THR A 96 -15.89 -3.53 -15.97
CA THR A 96 -15.09 -4.46 -16.76
C THR A 96 -14.47 -3.78 -17.98
N GLY A 97 -15.30 -3.11 -18.79
CA GLY A 97 -14.81 -2.38 -19.98
C GLY A 97 -13.80 -1.28 -19.61
N ARG A 98 -14.08 -0.55 -18.54
CA ARG A 98 -13.18 0.48 -18.01
C ARG A 98 -11.84 -0.11 -17.52
N THR A 99 -11.86 -1.25 -16.82
CA THR A 99 -10.65 -1.92 -16.32
C THR A 99 -9.76 -2.34 -17.48
N ILE A 100 -10.32 -3.00 -18.50
CA ILE A 100 -9.56 -3.42 -19.68
C ILE A 100 -8.91 -2.22 -20.35
N LEU A 101 -9.71 -1.17 -20.65
CA LEU A 101 -9.20 0.04 -21.29
C LEU A 101 -8.12 0.73 -20.47
N GLN A 102 -8.31 0.88 -19.15
CA GLN A 102 -7.36 1.52 -18.27
C GLN A 102 -6.03 0.76 -18.17
N LEU A 103 -6.08 -0.57 -18.09
CA LEU A 103 -4.85 -1.38 -18.01
C LEU A 103 -4.08 -1.38 -19.34
N LEU A 104 -4.78 -1.41 -20.48
CA LEU A 104 -4.13 -1.27 -21.79
C LEU A 104 -3.44 0.09 -21.93
N VAL A 105 -4.15 1.17 -21.62
CA VAL A 105 -3.58 2.52 -21.65
C VAL A 105 -2.39 2.64 -20.69
N LEU A 106 -2.51 2.09 -19.48
CA LEU A 106 -1.42 2.10 -18.51
C LEU A 106 -0.18 1.38 -19.05
N GLY A 107 -0.36 0.21 -19.69
CA GLY A 107 0.75 -0.53 -20.29
C GLY A 107 1.53 0.32 -21.32
N TYR A 108 0.82 0.96 -22.25
CA TYR A 108 1.46 1.83 -23.25
C TYR A 108 2.13 3.07 -22.61
N VAL A 109 1.48 3.66 -21.59
CA VAL A 109 2.05 4.82 -20.89
C VAL A 109 3.32 4.44 -20.13
N LEU A 110 3.34 3.28 -19.48
CA LEU A 110 4.54 2.82 -18.77
C LEU A 110 5.70 2.52 -19.73
N ASP A 111 5.42 1.85 -20.85
CA ASP A 111 6.42 1.58 -21.88
C ASP A 111 7.05 2.86 -22.41
N PHE A 112 6.22 3.86 -22.70
CA PHE A 112 6.67 5.19 -23.15
C PHE A 112 7.52 5.90 -22.08
N ILE A 113 7.12 5.86 -20.80
CA ILE A 113 7.87 6.54 -19.72
C ILE A 113 9.19 5.83 -19.43
N PHE A 114 9.22 4.51 -19.50
CA PHE A 114 10.46 3.75 -19.32
C PHE A 114 11.46 4.02 -20.47
N ALA A 115 10.96 4.35 -21.66
CA ALA A 115 11.80 4.73 -22.78
C ALA A 115 12.35 6.18 -22.69
N LEU A 116 11.61 7.10 -22.04
CA LEU A 116 12.03 8.51 -21.88
C LEU A 116 13.13 8.72 -20.85
N ASP A 117 13.15 7.92 -19.78
CA ASP A 117 14.07 8.00 -18.62
C ASP A 117 14.26 9.45 -18.09
N ASP A 118 13.16 10.21 -18.01
CA ASP A 118 13.15 11.61 -17.61
C ASP A 118 12.40 11.82 -16.30
N ALA A 119 13.02 12.52 -15.35
CA ALA A 119 12.46 12.84 -14.03
C ALA A 119 11.16 13.66 -14.12
N TRP A 120 11.03 14.57 -15.10
CA TRP A 120 9.83 15.38 -15.26
C TRP A 120 8.64 14.56 -15.73
N ALA A 121 8.87 13.57 -16.60
CA ALA A 121 7.83 12.64 -17.03
C ALA A 121 7.29 11.81 -15.86
N VAL A 122 8.18 11.33 -14.98
CA VAL A 122 7.80 10.61 -13.75
C VAL A 122 6.98 11.50 -12.82
N LEU A 123 7.43 12.74 -12.56
CA LEU A 123 6.69 13.67 -11.70
C LEU A 123 5.33 14.06 -12.30
N ALA A 124 5.23 14.22 -13.62
CA ALA A 124 3.97 14.52 -14.27
C ALA A 124 2.95 13.39 -14.08
N ILE A 125 3.35 12.13 -14.30
CA ILE A 125 2.44 10.99 -14.12
C ILE A 125 2.03 10.82 -12.65
N LEU A 126 2.95 10.99 -11.70
CA LEU A 126 2.64 10.94 -10.27
C LEU A 126 1.64 12.03 -9.87
N THR A 127 1.76 13.23 -10.43
CA THR A 127 0.83 14.34 -10.20
C THR A 127 -0.56 14.04 -10.78
N ILE A 128 -0.62 13.46 -11.97
CA ILE A 128 -1.88 13.01 -12.59
C ILE A 128 -2.53 11.92 -11.73
N MET A 129 -1.79 10.89 -11.34
CA MET A 129 -2.27 9.81 -10.47
C MET A 129 -2.79 10.34 -9.13
N LEU A 130 -2.05 11.25 -8.49
CA LEU A 130 -2.46 11.90 -7.24
C LEU A 130 -3.76 12.68 -7.41
N THR A 131 -3.88 13.44 -8.51
CA THR A 131 -5.07 14.28 -8.76
C THR A 131 -6.30 13.40 -8.98
N ILE A 132 -6.20 12.35 -9.79
CA ILE A 132 -7.29 11.38 -10.00
C ILE A 132 -7.68 10.73 -8.65
N THR A 133 -6.70 10.30 -7.88
CA THR A 133 -6.87 9.71 -6.55
C THR A 133 -7.63 10.65 -5.60
N ALA A 134 -7.25 11.91 -5.55
CA ALA A 134 -7.89 12.91 -4.69
C ALA A 134 -9.34 13.22 -5.13
N ILE A 135 -9.61 13.28 -6.42
CA ILE A 135 -10.97 13.48 -6.96
C ILE A 135 -11.87 12.30 -6.57
N VAL A 136 -11.39 11.07 -6.73
CA VAL A 136 -12.15 9.87 -6.38
C VAL A 136 -12.44 9.82 -4.87
N ALA A 137 -11.43 10.07 -4.03
CA ALA A 137 -11.60 10.10 -2.58
C ALA A 137 -12.60 11.19 -2.14
N ARG A 138 -12.48 12.43 -2.70
CA ARG A 138 -13.43 13.51 -2.44
C ARG A 138 -14.87 13.11 -2.76
N ASN A 139 -15.08 12.49 -3.91
CA ASN A 139 -16.44 12.11 -4.36
C ASN A 139 -17.09 11.09 -3.42
N ARG A 140 -16.30 10.25 -2.75
CA ARG A 140 -16.75 9.30 -1.75
C ARG A 140 -17.01 9.95 -0.39
N ILE A 141 -16.21 10.94 0.01
CA ILE A 141 -16.36 11.62 1.32
C ILE A 141 -17.61 12.49 1.33
N SER A 142 -17.62 13.52 0.52
CA SER A 142 -18.77 14.44 0.33
C SER A 142 -18.45 15.46 -0.75
N GLN A 143 -19.42 15.70 -1.63
CA GLN A 143 -19.34 16.79 -2.61
C GLN A 143 -19.84 18.13 -2.06
N LYS A 144 -20.54 18.11 -0.91
CA LYS A 144 -21.20 19.27 -0.31
C LYS A 144 -20.29 20.11 0.58
N ILE A 145 -19.20 19.53 1.09
CA ILE A 145 -18.27 20.23 1.99
C ILE A 145 -17.24 20.99 1.14
N PRO A 146 -17.08 22.31 1.32
CA PRO A 146 -16.07 23.09 0.61
C PRO A 146 -14.66 22.64 1.00
N TYR A 147 -13.70 22.85 0.11
CA TYR A 147 -12.28 22.57 0.32
C TYR A 147 -11.89 21.12 0.67
N VAL A 148 -12.78 20.13 0.51
CA VAL A 148 -12.42 18.71 0.70
C VAL A 148 -11.36 18.27 -0.31
N LEU A 149 -11.48 18.72 -1.56
CA LEU A 149 -10.52 18.34 -2.62
C LEU A 149 -9.08 18.77 -2.29
N PRO A 150 -8.79 20.05 -2.03
CA PRO A 150 -7.40 20.45 -1.70
C PRO A 150 -6.91 19.85 -0.39
N LEU A 151 -7.79 19.61 0.58
CA LEU A 151 -7.45 18.92 1.82
C LEU A 151 -7.00 17.49 1.56
N VAL A 152 -7.78 16.72 0.81
CA VAL A 152 -7.49 15.31 0.51
C VAL A 152 -6.26 15.22 -0.39
N TRP A 153 -6.16 16.10 -1.40
CA TRP A 153 -5.01 16.17 -2.28
C TRP A 153 -3.71 16.42 -1.50
N GLY A 154 -3.71 17.44 -0.63
CA GLY A 154 -2.56 17.75 0.21
C GLY A 154 -2.22 16.65 1.23
N ALA A 155 -3.23 16.03 1.84
CA ALA A 155 -3.03 14.93 2.80
C ALA A 155 -2.41 13.69 2.12
N ILE A 156 -2.92 13.29 0.96
CA ILE A 156 -2.37 12.15 0.21
C ILE A 156 -0.97 12.49 -0.32
N LEU A 157 -0.76 13.71 -0.84
CA LEU A 157 0.57 14.15 -1.29
C LEU A 157 1.60 14.05 -0.17
N ILE A 158 1.31 14.66 0.98
CA ILE A 158 2.25 14.70 2.12
C ILE A 158 2.56 13.28 2.61
N SER A 159 1.53 12.44 2.80
CA SER A 159 1.73 11.09 3.31
C SER A 159 2.52 10.21 2.32
N THR A 160 2.16 10.25 1.04
CA THR A 160 2.81 9.45 0.00
C THR A 160 4.23 9.95 -0.27
N ALA A 161 4.43 11.26 -0.42
CA ALA A 161 5.75 11.84 -0.66
C ALA A 161 6.71 11.56 0.50
N LEU A 162 6.27 11.77 1.75
CA LEU A 162 7.09 11.50 2.93
C LEU A 162 7.54 10.03 2.99
N THR A 163 6.61 9.11 2.74
CA THR A 163 6.91 7.68 2.79
C THR A 163 7.78 7.25 1.61
N LEU A 164 7.52 7.74 0.39
CA LEU A 164 8.36 7.44 -0.77
C LEU A 164 9.78 7.99 -0.63
N VAL A 165 9.90 9.24 -0.17
CA VAL A 165 11.23 9.86 0.04
C VAL A 165 12.01 9.07 1.09
N TYR A 166 11.36 8.71 2.21
CA TYR A 166 11.99 7.89 3.24
C TYR A 166 12.48 6.55 2.67
N THR A 167 11.62 5.86 1.92
CA THR A 167 11.96 4.54 1.36
C THR A 167 13.04 4.62 0.30
N ASN A 168 12.96 5.60 -0.61
CA ASN A 168 13.97 5.78 -1.66
C ASN A 168 15.34 6.15 -1.11
N LEU A 169 15.40 7.07 -0.14
CA LEU A 169 16.69 7.57 0.36
C LEU A 169 17.35 6.63 1.37
N LEU A 170 16.59 5.90 2.17
CA LEU A 170 17.13 5.12 3.28
C LEU A 170 17.12 3.62 3.04
N ILE A 171 16.22 3.09 2.22
CA ILE A 171 16.03 1.64 2.09
C ILE A 171 16.47 1.13 0.72
N ILE A 172 15.89 1.65 -0.36
CA ILE A 172 16.15 1.13 -1.71
C ILE A 172 17.45 1.69 -2.27
N GLN A 173 17.71 2.99 -2.06
CA GLN A 173 18.89 3.72 -2.54
C GLN A 173 19.19 3.45 -4.02
N PRO A 174 18.21 3.66 -4.93
CA PRO A 174 18.42 3.44 -6.35
C PRO A 174 19.49 4.42 -6.86
N GLU A 175 20.19 4.06 -7.94
CA GLU A 175 21.21 4.94 -8.55
C GLU A 175 20.62 6.31 -8.92
N ARG A 176 19.34 6.35 -9.32
CA ARG A 176 18.58 7.57 -9.61
C ARG A 176 17.33 7.61 -8.77
N TRP A 177 17.12 8.68 -8.00
CA TRP A 177 15.98 8.86 -7.11
C TRP A 177 14.61 8.78 -7.81
N TYR A 178 14.57 9.02 -9.13
CA TYR A 178 13.36 9.00 -9.96
C TYR A 178 13.21 7.72 -10.80
N GLU A 179 13.95 6.65 -10.49
CA GLU A 179 13.89 5.40 -11.25
C GLU A 179 12.42 4.95 -11.46
N PRO A 180 11.89 5.02 -12.72
CA PRO A 180 10.45 4.83 -12.97
C PRO A 180 9.95 3.46 -12.56
N ARG A 181 10.80 2.43 -12.67
CA ARG A 181 10.49 1.03 -12.38
C ARG A 181 10.13 0.78 -10.91
N TYR A 182 10.64 1.59 -9.99
CA TYR A 182 10.35 1.51 -8.56
C TYR A 182 9.33 2.57 -8.13
N VAL A 183 9.55 3.81 -8.53
CA VAL A 183 8.78 4.95 -8.03
C VAL A 183 7.32 4.87 -8.46
N ILE A 184 7.02 4.56 -9.73
CA ILE A 184 5.65 4.54 -10.25
C ILE A 184 4.81 3.42 -9.63
N PRO A 185 5.26 2.14 -9.57
CA PRO A 185 4.48 1.09 -8.93
C PRO A 185 4.26 1.32 -7.43
N PHE A 186 5.30 1.75 -6.70
CA PHE A 186 5.16 2.01 -5.27
C PHE A 186 4.22 3.18 -5.00
N ALA A 187 4.35 4.29 -5.74
CA ALA A 187 3.42 5.40 -5.64
C ALA A 187 1.98 4.96 -5.96
N GLY A 188 1.78 4.19 -7.03
CA GLY A 188 0.46 3.70 -7.43
C GLY A 188 -0.23 2.91 -6.34
N MET A 189 0.50 1.99 -5.69
CA MET A 189 -0.05 1.21 -4.58
C MET A 189 -0.37 2.08 -3.37
N MET A 190 0.52 2.99 -3.00
CA MET A 190 0.30 3.90 -1.88
C MET A 190 -0.88 4.83 -2.14
N LEU A 191 -0.95 5.44 -3.33
CA LEU A 191 -2.04 6.32 -3.72
C LEU A 191 -3.39 5.60 -3.70
N GLY A 192 -3.46 4.38 -4.24
CA GLY A 192 -4.69 3.58 -4.26
C GLY A 192 -5.18 3.20 -2.86
N ASN A 193 -4.28 2.79 -1.98
CA ASN A 193 -4.59 2.46 -0.59
C ASN A 193 -4.95 3.71 0.22
N ALA A 194 -4.17 4.81 0.09
CA ALA A 194 -4.43 6.09 0.75
C ALA A 194 -5.78 6.69 0.33
N MET A 195 -6.17 6.54 -0.95
CA MET A 195 -7.50 6.92 -1.45
C MET A 195 -8.61 6.20 -0.69
N ASN A 196 -8.52 4.88 -0.57
CA ASN A 196 -9.51 4.09 0.14
C ASN A 196 -9.56 4.46 1.63
N ALA A 197 -8.41 4.59 2.27
CA ALA A 197 -8.31 4.98 3.67
C ALA A 197 -8.88 6.39 3.92
N ALA A 198 -8.57 7.37 3.05
CA ALA A 198 -9.12 8.71 3.09
C ALA A 198 -10.65 8.72 2.92
N ALA A 199 -11.15 7.95 1.95
CA ALA A 199 -12.58 7.84 1.68
C ALA A 199 -13.33 7.25 2.88
N ILE A 200 -12.88 6.12 3.42
CA ILE A 200 -13.53 5.45 4.57
C ILE A 200 -13.49 6.36 5.80
N ALA A 201 -12.31 6.94 6.12
CA ALA A 201 -12.17 7.82 7.28
C ALA A 201 -13.04 9.07 7.15
N GLY A 202 -13.02 9.70 5.97
CA GLY A 202 -13.78 10.92 5.71
C GLY A 202 -15.28 10.68 5.71
N GLU A 203 -15.76 9.67 5.00
CA GLU A 203 -17.17 9.29 4.95
C GLU A 203 -17.70 8.94 6.35
N ARG A 204 -16.98 8.09 7.09
CA ARG A 204 -17.34 7.70 8.45
C ARG A 204 -17.43 8.91 9.37
N LEU A 205 -16.43 9.80 9.33
CA LEU A 205 -16.40 11.01 10.16
C LEU A 205 -17.56 11.93 9.83
N VAL A 206 -17.80 12.22 8.55
CA VAL A 206 -18.90 13.09 8.10
C VAL A 206 -20.26 12.53 8.54
N ASN A 207 -20.49 11.24 8.31
CA ASN A 207 -21.75 10.59 8.69
C ASN A 207 -21.96 10.61 10.21
N THR A 208 -20.91 10.30 10.99
CA THR A 208 -21.01 10.27 12.44
C THR A 208 -21.27 11.66 13.02
N ILE A 209 -20.55 12.71 12.54
CA ILE A 209 -20.79 14.09 12.98
C ILE A 209 -22.23 14.53 12.68
N ASN A 210 -22.75 14.19 11.49
CA ASN A 210 -24.13 14.54 11.12
C ASN A 210 -25.17 13.82 11.99
N THR A 211 -24.92 12.56 12.34
CA THR A 211 -25.84 11.74 13.14
C THR A 211 -25.81 12.14 14.63
N SER A 212 -24.60 12.47 15.16
CA SER A 212 -24.39 12.83 16.58
C SER A 212 -24.39 14.34 16.82
N ARG A 213 -25.04 15.12 15.96
CA ARG A 213 -25.00 16.57 16.01
C ARG A 213 -25.45 17.13 17.37
N LEU A 214 -26.57 16.63 17.90
CA LEU A 214 -27.12 17.06 19.17
C LEU A 214 -26.16 16.81 20.36
N GLU A 215 -25.50 15.66 20.34
CA GLU A 215 -24.53 15.29 21.36
C GLU A 215 -23.31 16.23 21.32
N ILE A 216 -22.80 16.52 20.11
CA ILE A 216 -21.68 17.45 19.92
C ILE A 216 -22.06 18.86 20.39
N GLU A 217 -23.24 19.36 20.04
CA GLU A 217 -23.74 20.66 20.47
C GLU A 217 -23.94 20.72 22.01
N THR A 218 -24.35 19.62 22.65
CA THR A 218 -24.42 19.49 24.09
C THR A 218 -23.03 19.58 24.72
N HIS A 219 -22.04 18.88 24.20
CA HIS A 219 -20.66 19.00 24.70
C HIS A 219 -20.11 20.43 24.59
N LEU A 220 -20.37 21.10 23.45
CA LEU A 220 -19.97 22.50 23.26
C LEU A 220 -20.66 23.42 24.26
N SER A 221 -21.94 23.21 24.54
CA SER A 221 -22.72 24.01 25.54
C SER A 221 -22.20 23.82 26.97
N LEU A 222 -21.62 22.67 27.27
CA LEU A 222 -20.96 22.35 28.53
C LEU A 222 -19.51 22.89 28.63
N GLY A 223 -19.05 23.65 27.63
CA GLY A 223 -17.73 24.26 27.58
C GLY A 223 -16.60 23.43 26.99
N ALA A 224 -16.90 22.30 26.34
CA ALA A 224 -15.90 21.56 25.61
C ALA A 224 -15.42 22.34 24.38
N THR A 225 -14.14 22.25 24.07
CA THR A 225 -13.61 22.79 22.81
C THR A 225 -14.10 21.97 21.61
N PRO A 226 -14.20 22.55 20.39
CA PRO A 226 -14.56 21.83 19.17
C PRO A 226 -13.75 20.55 18.96
N GLN A 227 -12.47 20.62 19.26
CA GLN A 227 -11.59 19.46 19.11
C GLN A 227 -11.91 18.34 20.13
N GLN A 228 -12.23 18.71 21.37
CA GLN A 228 -12.64 17.75 22.40
C GLN A 228 -13.95 17.08 22.04
N ALA A 229 -14.95 17.85 21.60
CA ALA A 229 -16.27 17.36 21.23
C ALA A 229 -16.26 16.31 20.11
N VAL A 230 -15.31 16.39 19.16
CA VAL A 230 -15.23 15.43 18.03
C VAL A 230 -14.09 14.42 18.15
N THR A 231 -13.29 14.44 19.22
CA THR A 231 -12.10 13.58 19.35
C THR A 231 -12.43 12.10 19.25
N GLN A 232 -13.50 11.65 19.91
CA GLN A 232 -13.88 10.25 19.91
C GLN A 232 -14.31 9.79 18.50
N TYR A 233 -15.16 10.56 17.84
CA TYR A 233 -15.64 10.28 16.49
C TYR A 233 -14.49 10.22 15.47
N ARG A 234 -13.51 11.13 15.61
CA ARG A 234 -12.30 11.11 14.79
C ARG A 234 -11.47 9.84 14.98
N LYS A 235 -11.26 9.42 16.24
CA LYS A 235 -10.53 8.17 16.55
C LYS A 235 -11.22 6.96 15.95
N GLU A 236 -12.54 6.89 16.04
CA GLU A 236 -13.34 5.79 15.48
C GLU A 236 -13.27 5.77 13.94
N ALA A 237 -13.33 6.93 13.30
CA ALA A 237 -13.19 7.04 11.86
C ALA A 237 -11.81 6.57 11.36
N ILE A 238 -10.72 6.96 12.07
CA ILE A 238 -9.37 6.50 11.76
C ILE A 238 -9.26 4.98 11.94
N ARG A 239 -9.75 4.44 13.06
CA ARG A 239 -9.74 2.99 13.30
C ARG A 239 -10.48 2.24 12.21
N ALA A 240 -11.67 2.66 11.84
CA ALA A 240 -12.46 2.04 10.78
C ALA A 240 -11.72 2.03 9.42
N ALA A 241 -11.05 3.12 9.09
CA ALA A 241 -10.29 3.24 7.85
C ALA A 241 -9.02 2.36 7.80
N LEU A 242 -8.45 2.03 8.95
CA LEU A 242 -7.25 1.18 9.04
C LEU A 242 -7.56 -0.32 9.13
N ILE A 243 -8.81 -0.72 9.40
CA ILE A 243 -9.21 -2.13 9.47
C ILE A 243 -8.78 -2.92 8.22
N PRO A 244 -9.03 -2.47 6.97
CA PRO A 244 -8.60 -3.22 5.79
C PRO A 244 -7.09 -3.43 5.73
N THR A 245 -6.31 -2.39 6.08
CA THR A 245 -4.84 -2.47 6.10
C THR A 245 -4.35 -3.46 7.15
N LEU A 246 -4.91 -3.41 8.36
CA LEU A 246 -4.57 -4.34 9.44
C LEU A 246 -4.94 -5.79 9.08
N ASN A 247 -6.10 -6.01 8.47
CA ASN A 247 -6.52 -7.32 7.99
C ASN A 247 -5.54 -7.85 6.92
N GLN A 248 -5.13 -7.01 5.97
CA GLN A 248 -4.12 -7.38 4.97
C GLN A 248 -2.81 -7.79 5.65
N MET A 249 -2.33 -7.01 6.62
CA MET A 249 -1.10 -7.32 7.37
C MET A 249 -1.18 -8.63 8.13
N MET A 250 -2.35 -8.97 8.69
CA MET A 250 -2.54 -10.22 9.43
C MET A 250 -2.64 -11.46 8.53
N LEU A 251 -3.14 -11.31 7.30
CA LEU A 251 -3.39 -12.43 6.40
C LEU A 251 -2.25 -12.70 5.42
N VAL A 252 -1.40 -11.69 5.19
CA VAL A 252 -0.27 -11.82 4.25
C VAL A 252 0.72 -12.89 4.71
N GLY A 253 1.16 -13.72 3.77
CA GLY A 253 2.10 -14.81 4.03
C GLY A 253 1.48 -16.09 4.65
N MET A 254 0.25 -16.02 5.18
CA MET A 254 -0.46 -17.19 5.67
C MET A 254 -1.56 -17.68 4.72
N VAL A 255 -2.36 -16.75 4.21
CA VAL A 255 -3.52 -17.04 3.37
C VAL A 255 -3.42 -16.34 2.01
N ALA A 256 -2.90 -15.13 2.00
CA ALA A 256 -2.82 -14.29 0.81
C ALA A 256 -1.37 -14.05 0.40
N LEU A 257 -1.08 -14.28 -0.88
CA LEU A 257 0.13 -13.81 -1.55
C LEU A 257 -0.27 -12.55 -2.34
N PRO A 258 0.28 -11.38 -2.02
CA PRO A 258 -0.01 -10.16 -2.76
C PRO A 258 0.44 -10.22 -4.21
N GLY A 259 -0.21 -9.41 -5.06
CA GLY A 259 0.01 -9.46 -6.51
C GLY A 259 1.45 -9.19 -6.94
N ILE A 260 2.19 -8.34 -6.20
CA ILE A 260 3.59 -8.05 -6.52
C ILE A 260 4.48 -9.25 -6.26
N THR A 261 4.38 -9.85 -5.07
CA THR A 261 5.11 -11.08 -4.75
C THR A 261 4.78 -12.17 -5.76
N THR A 262 3.51 -12.36 -6.09
CA THR A 262 3.08 -13.33 -7.11
C THR A 262 3.72 -13.01 -8.47
N GLY A 263 3.70 -11.76 -8.91
CA GLY A 263 4.32 -11.32 -10.17
C GLY A 263 5.83 -11.55 -10.19
N GLN A 264 6.53 -11.25 -9.10
CA GLN A 264 7.97 -11.47 -8.97
C GLN A 264 8.33 -12.96 -8.96
N LEU A 265 7.53 -13.81 -8.29
CA LEU A 265 7.72 -15.26 -8.29
C LEU A 265 7.51 -15.84 -9.70
N LEU A 266 6.47 -15.39 -10.42
CA LEU A 266 6.24 -15.80 -11.80
C LEU A 266 7.37 -15.32 -12.74
N ALA A 267 8.01 -14.18 -12.45
CA ALA A 267 9.17 -13.69 -13.17
C ALA A 267 10.49 -14.37 -12.77
N GLY A 268 10.45 -15.40 -11.91
CA GLY A 268 11.63 -16.18 -11.52
C GLY A 268 12.50 -15.54 -10.43
N VAL A 269 12.02 -14.49 -9.75
CA VAL A 269 12.74 -13.89 -8.60
C VAL A 269 12.72 -14.89 -7.44
N LYS A 270 13.85 -14.94 -6.69
CA LYS A 270 13.94 -15.81 -5.52
C LYS A 270 12.87 -15.46 -4.48
N PRO A 271 12.19 -16.45 -3.87
CA PRO A 271 11.10 -16.21 -2.95
C PRO A 271 11.43 -15.29 -1.77
N LEU A 272 12.64 -15.40 -1.20
CA LEU A 272 13.05 -14.56 -0.07
C LEU A 272 13.23 -13.08 -0.48
N ASP A 273 13.72 -12.84 -1.69
CA ASP A 273 13.86 -11.46 -2.21
C ASP A 273 12.49 -10.86 -2.46
N ALA A 274 11.57 -11.60 -3.09
CA ALA A 274 10.19 -11.17 -3.33
C ALA A 274 9.44 -10.85 -2.02
N VAL A 275 9.59 -11.68 -0.99
CA VAL A 275 8.98 -11.45 0.33
C VAL A 275 9.57 -10.22 1.02
N SER A 276 10.88 -9.96 0.87
CA SER A 276 11.51 -8.77 1.44
C SER A 276 10.92 -7.47 0.87
N TYR A 277 10.70 -7.42 -0.44
CA TYR A 277 10.00 -6.29 -1.07
C TYR A 277 8.55 -6.16 -0.59
N GLU A 278 7.85 -7.27 -0.40
CA GLU A 278 6.47 -7.25 0.08
C GLU A 278 6.36 -6.68 1.51
N ILE A 279 7.26 -7.08 2.41
CA ILE A 279 7.31 -6.53 3.77
C ILE A 279 7.49 -5.00 3.73
N LEU A 280 8.42 -4.52 2.91
CA LEU A 280 8.64 -3.09 2.71
C LEU A 280 7.37 -2.38 2.24
N ILE A 281 6.72 -2.91 1.21
CA ILE A 281 5.51 -2.34 0.62
C ILE A 281 4.37 -2.25 1.63
N ILE A 282 4.12 -3.31 2.38
CA ILE A 282 3.05 -3.34 3.38
C ILE A 282 3.29 -2.29 4.47
N PHE A 283 4.53 -2.13 4.92
CA PHE A 283 4.86 -1.09 5.90
C PHE A 283 4.70 0.32 5.32
N MET A 284 5.13 0.53 4.08
CA MET A 284 4.90 1.80 3.37
C MET A 284 3.41 2.14 3.30
N VAL A 285 2.59 1.20 2.88
CA VAL A 285 1.14 1.37 2.77
C VAL A 285 0.51 1.64 4.14
N ALA A 286 0.90 0.93 5.19
CA ALA A 286 0.38 1.13 6.53
C ALA A 286 0.68 2.53 7.06
N VAL A 287 1.92 3.01 6.90
CA VAL A 287 2.34 4.36 7.31
C VAL A 287 1.61 5.42 6.50
N ALA A 288 1.55 5.28 5.17
CA ALA A 288 0.87 6.22 4.30
C ALA A 288 -0.64 6.32 4.63
N ASN A 289 -1.31 5.19 4.85
CA ASN A 289 -2.72 5.14 5.22
C ASN A 289 -2.98 5.81 6.57
N LEU A 290 -2.14 5.54 7.58
CA LEU A 290 -2.25 6.18 8.90
C LEU A 290 -2.08 7.70 8.80
N LEU A 291 -1.03 8.17 8.13
CA LEU A 291 -0.78 9.59 7.94
C LEU A 291 -1.92 10.27 7.18
N THR A 292 -2.38 9.66 6.07
CA THR A 292 -3.49 10.19 5.28
C THR A 292 -4.76 10.32 6.11
N THR A 293 -5.16 9.27 6.84
CA THR A 293 -6.38 9.30 7.65
C THR A 293 -6.33 10.33 8.76
N VAL A 294 -5.18 10.49 9.42
CA VAL A 294 -4.97 11.50 10.46
C VAL A 294 -5.07 12.90 9.89
N LEU A 295 -4.43 13.17 8.74
CA LEU A 295 -4.45 14.49 8.10
C LEU A 295 -5.84 14.85 7.58
N VAL A 296 -6.50 13.92 6.87
CA VAL A 296 -7.85 14.12 6.33
C VAL A 296 -8.87 14.35 7.45
N THR A 297 -8.90 13.51 8.48
CA THR A 297 -9.86 13.65 9.58
C THR A 297 -9.61 14.92 10.39
N LYS A 298 -8.34 15.30 10.64
CA LYS A 298 -7.99 16.55 11.32
C LYS A 298 -8.43 17.78 10.51
N GLY A 299 -8.24 17.73 9.20
CA GLY A 299 -8.64 18.82 8.31
C GLY A 299 -10.16 18.93 8.18
N LEU A 300 -10.87 17.80 8.06
CA LEU A 300 -12.32 17.77 8.03
C LEU A 300 -12.93 18.32 9.34
N CYS A 301 -12.42 17.89 10.50
CA CYS A 301 -12.88 18.43 11.78
C CYS A 301 -12.81 19.95 11.84
N ARG A 302 -11.76 20.57 11.28
CA ARG A 302 -11.64 22.04 11.25
C ARG A 302 -12.69 22.71 10.36
N GLN A 303 -13.18 22.03 9.31
CA GLN A 303 -14.17 22.59 8.39
C GLN A 303 -15.61 22.50 8.91
N PHE A 304 -15.86 21.67 9.93
CA PHE A 304 -17.18 21.57 10.55
C PHE A 304 -17.48 22.70 11.55
N PHE A 305 -16.50 23.47 11.96
CA PHE A 305 -16.66 24.53 12.95
C PHE A 305 -16.30 25.89 12.35
N ASN A 306 -17.08 26.91 12.74
CA ASN A 306 -16.77 28.29 12.43
C ASN A 306 -15.79 28.90 13.43
N SER A 307 -15.41 30.19 13.22
CA SER A 307 -14.55 30.93 14.13
C SER A 307 -15.14 31.13 15.53
N ALA A 308 -16.46 31.01 15.68
CA ALA A 308 -17.19 31.08 16.96
C ALA A 308 -17.34 29.71 17.64
N ALA A 309 -16.60 28.68 17.19
CA ALA A 309 -16.66 27.30 17.71
C ALA A 309 -18.04 26.62 17.58
N GLN A 310 -18.90 27.11 16.69
CA GLN A 310 -20.21 26.53 16.44
C GLN A 310 -20.15 25.52 15.28
N LEU A 311 -20.95 24.47 15.36
CA LEU A 311 -21.08 23.50 14.29
C LEU A 311 -21.85 24.11 13.12
N VAL A 312 -21.20 24.25 11.96
CA VAL A 312 -21.77 24.97 10.79
C VAL A 312 -22.64 24.08 9.90
N ARG A 313 -22.51 22.76 9.98
CA ARG A 313 -23.29 21.82 9.18
C ARG A 313 -23.43 20.47 9.84
#